data_5e27bb62760b174b87d3944782badce0
#
_entry.id   5e27bb62760b174b87d3944782badce0
#
_cell.length_a   1.000
_cell.length_b   1.000
_cell.length_c   1.000
_cell.angle_alpha   90.00
_cell.angle_beta   90.00
_cell.angle_gamma   90.00
#
_symmetry.space_group_name_H-M   'P 1'
#
loop_
_entity.id
_entity.type
_entity.pdbx_description
1 polymer ?
#
loop_
_entity_poly.entity_id
_entity_poly.type
_entity_poly.pdbx_seq_one_letter_code
_entity_poly.pdbx_strand_id
1 'polypeptide(L)'
;MESTATDDLASLAASFPLLVYDHGEQPDNSHTMLSVADESSRTCRVPELRNSRCLETPCGLVLVADSTSSQCSLWNPQTGEKIALPALDRALSQFCRCLLSDAVSSPDCLVLINDVRQLELLFCHVRGGEGSAWVIQPYDIGYYTVPESHSAPTKKEICNMAAVQGKFYYFVGTVDEVGVLSLARDPEPRLEMSSFGAAMPRFDGHAVTLGATMTYLQESSQELLLVCLFFLDCNFDHIEEVGAYKMDFSKKEWCRGRHSCELTGPDQDVPLPARQMFWMVPVCP
;
A
#
# COMPACT_ATOMS: atom_id res chain seq x y z
N MET A 1 -19.77 13.68 -31.21
CA MET A 1 -19.83 12.26 -30.76
C MET A 1 -18.84 12.11 -29.62
N GLU A 2 -19.29 12.57 -28.43
CA GLU A 2 -18.51 12.52 -27.17
C GLU A 2 -19.35 11.73 -26.15
N SER A 3 -19.35 10.41 -26.28
CA SER A 3 -20.09 9.55 -25.37
C SER A 3 -19.34 8.25 -25.06
N THR A 4 -18.04 8.30 -24.81
CA THR A 4 -17.28 7.06 -24.60
C THR A 4 -16.56 6.99 -23.23
N ALA A 5 -16.32 8.09 -22.52
CA ALA A 5 -15.52 8.06 -21.30
C ALA A 5 -16.30 7.62 -20.06
N THR A 6 -17.59 7.92 -19.98
CA THR A 6 -18.42 7.55 -18.80
C THR A 6 -18.88 6.10 -18.81
N ASP A 7 -19.12 5.54 -20.00
CA ASP A 7 -19.50 4.13 -20.13
C ASP A 7 -18.36 3.18 -19.78
N ASP A 8 -17.12 3.61 -20.02
CA ASP A 8 -15.92 2.82 -19.72
C ASP A 8 -15.67 2.69 -18.22
N LEU A 9 -15.81 3.78 -17.43
CA LEU A 9 -15.59 3.75 -15.97
C LEU A 9 -16.63 2.90 -15.24
N ALA A 10 -17.91 3.00 -15.61
CA ALA A 10 -18.97 2.17 -15.00
C ALA A 10 -18.75 0.68 -15.31
N SER A 11 -18.30 0.37 -16.54
CA SER A 11 -17.93 -0.98 -16.94
C SER A 11 -16.72 -1.50 -16.19
N LEU A 12 -15.73 -0.64 -15.93
CA LEU A 12 -14.53 -1.00 -15.14
C LEU A 12 -14.90 -1.29 -13.69
N ALA A 13 -15.74 -0.44 -13.08
CA ALA A 13 -16.18 -0.61 -11.69
C ALA A 13 -16.90 -1.94 -11.44
N ALA A 14 -17.64 -2.43 -12.42
CA ALA A 14 -18.31 -3.73 -12.35
C ALA A 14 -17.33 -4.94 -12.38
N SER A 15 -16.08 -4.69 -12.76
CA SER A 15 -15.05 -5.76 -12.92
C SER A 15 -14.01 -5.75 -11.80
N PHE A 16 -14.19 -4.93 -10.76
CA PHE A 16 -13.25 -4.91 -9.63
C PHE A 16 -13.24 -6.22 -8.83
N PRO A 17 -12.10 -6.61 -8.26
CA PRO A 17 -10.80 -5.93 -8.32
C PRO A 17 -10.08 -6.11 -9.64
N LEU A 18 -9.36 -5.07 -10.07
CA LEU A 18 -8.58 -5.05 -11.29
C LEU A 18 -7.09 -4.82 -10.96
N LEU A 19 -6.23 -5.66 -11.53
CA LEU A 19 -4.79 -5.41 -11.54
C LEU A 19 -4.44 -4.63 -12.80
N VAL A 20 -3.96 -3.41 -12.63
CA VAL A 20 -3.58 -2.53 -13.73
C VAL A 20 -2.09 -2.64 -14.00
N TYR A 21 -1.76 -3.00 -15.23
CA TYR A 21 -0.38 -3.03 -15.71
C TYR A 21 -0.05 -1.68 -16.35
N ASP A 22 0.89 -0.97 -15.75
CA ASP A 22 1.46 0.23 -16.34
C ASP A 22 2.50 -0.17 -17.39
N HIS A 23 2.15 -0.02 -18.65
CA HIS A 23 3.06 -0.25 -19.78
C HIS A 23 3.95 0.97 -20.05
N GLY A 24 3.86 2.01 -19.23
CA GLY A 24 4.52 3.30 -19.41
C GLY A 24 3.89 4.13 -20.51
N GLU A 25 4.68 5.07 -21.06
CA GLU A 25 4.24 5.97 -22.10
C GLU A 25 3.91 5.22 -23.40
N GLN A 26 2.71 4.66 -23.48
CA GLN A 26 2.19 4.17 -24.74
C GLN A 26 1.64 5.35 -25.54
N PRO A 27 1.89 5.42 -26.85
CA PRO A 27 1.44 6.55 -27.67
C PRO A 27 -0.08 6.75 -27.66
N ASP A 28 -0.82 5.67 -27.43
CA ASP A 28 -2.28 5.64 -27.40
C ASP A 28 -2.89 5.66 -26.00
N ASN A 29 -2.06 5.73 -24.96
CA ASN A 29 -2.51 5.69 -23.55
C ASN A 29 -3.32 4.47 -23.15
N SER A 30 -3.05 3.34 -23.72
CA SER A 30 -3.71 2.09 -23.33
C SER A 30 -3.04 1.46 -22.12
N HIS A 31 -3.86 0.90 -21.23
CA HIS A 31 -3.45 0.13 -20.05
C HIS A 31 -4.02 -1.28 -20.16
N THR A 32 -3.24 -2.27 -19.83
CA THR A 32 -3.74 -3.63 -19.68
C THR A 32 -4.24 -3.84 -18.26
N MET A 33 -5.46 -4.34 -18.13
CA MET A 33 -6.11 -4.61 -16.85
C MET A 33 -6.52 -6.07 -16.80
N LEU A 34 -6.16 -6.73 -15.70
CA LEU A 34 -6.57 -8.11 -15.40
C LEU A 34 -7.68 -8.05 -14.35
N SER A 35 -8.84 -8.59 -14.68
CA SER A 35 -9.93 -8.80 -13.72
C SER A 35 -9.72 -10.13 -12.99
N VAL A 36 -9.69 -10.08 -11.66
CA VAL A 36 -9.60 -11.30 -10.83
C VAL A 36 -10.95 -12.01 -10.78
N ALA A 37 -12.05 -11.28 -10.97
CA ALA A 37 -13.40 -11.87 -10.85
C ALA A 37 -13.74 -12.85 -11.97
N ASP A 38 -13.26 -12.57 -13.19
CA ASP A 38 -13.55 -13.37 -14.37
C ASP A 38 -12.29 -13.87 -15.11
N GLU A 39 -11.11 -13.66 -14.50
CA GLU A 39 -9.80 -14.06 -15.04
C GLU A 39 -9.54 -13.50 -16.47
N SER A 40 -10.23 -12.43 -16.83
CA SER A 40 -10.12 -11.82 -18.15
C SER A 40 -9.11 -10.68 -18.17
N SER A 41 -8.38 -10.58 -19.27
CA SER A 41 -7.49 -9.44 -19.55
C SER A 41 -8.13 -8.54 -20.61
N ARG A 42 -8.11 -7.24 -20.37
CA ARG A 42 -8.62 -6.23 -21.31
C ARG A 42 -7.69 -5.04 -21.40
N THR A 43 -7.65 -4.42 -22.57
CA THR A 43 -6.92 -3.18 -22.78
C THR A 43 -7.89 -2.02 -22.81
N CYS A 44 -7.71 -1.06 -21.93
CA CYS A 44 -8.59 0.10 -21.75
C CYS A 44 -7.79 1.39 -21.85
N ARG A 45 -8.47 2.47 -22.24
CA ARG A 45 -7.94 3.83 -22.17
C ARG A 45 -8.59 4.55 -21.01
N VAL A 46 -7.77 4.90 -20.01
CA VAL A 46 -8.23 5.65 -18.85
C VAL A 46 -7.49 7.00 -18.87
N PRO A 47 -8.19 8.09 -19.22
CA PRO A 47 -7.57 9.41 -19.36
C PRO A 47 -6.86 9.88 -18.09
N GLU A 48 -7.36 9.48 -16.92
CA GLU A 48 -6.83 9.82 -15.59
C GLU A 48 -5.42 9.29 -15.35
N LEU A 49 -5.07 8.18 -15.98
CA LEU A 49 -3.78 7.51 -15.80
C LEU A 49 -2.70 8.03 -16.76
N ARG A 50 -3.10 8.93 -17.67
CA ARG A 50 -2.20 9.45 -18.70
C ARG A 50 -1.06 10.27 -18.12
N ASN A 51 0.17 9.92 -18.50
CA ASN A 51 1.39 10.62 -18.08
C ASN A 51 1.48 10.80 -16.55
N SER A 52 0.85 9.90 -15.80
CA SER A 52 0.73 10.01 -14.37
C SER A 52 1.41 8.85 -13.67
N ARG A 53 1.99 9.13 -12.52
CA ARG A 53 2.39 8.12 -11.57
C ARG A 53 1.18 7.80 -10.70
N CYS A 54 0.78 6.53 -10.67
CA CYS A 54 -0.36 6.07 -9.91
C CYS A 54 0.10 5.23 -8.74
N LEU A 55 -0.41 5.52 -7.54
CA LEU A 55 -0.19 4.71 -6.34
C LEU A 55 -1.55 4.29 -5.78
N GLU A 56 -1.72 3.00 -5.57
CA GLU A 56 -2.90 2.46 -4.90
C GLU A 56 -2.96 2.90 -3.44
N THR A 57 -4.16 3.03 -2.92
CA THR A 57 -4.40 3.13 -1.48
C THR A 57 -5.23 1.95 -0.99
N PRO A 58 -5.07 1.50 0.26
CA PRO A 58 -5.84 0.38 0.79
C PRO A 58 -7.36 0.58 0.76
N CYS A 59 -7.84 1.83 0.71
CA CYS A 59 -9.26 2.15 0.64
C CYS A 59 -9.83 2.24 -0.79
N GLY A 60 -9.05 1.84 -1.81
CA GLY A 60 -9.51 1.80 -3.21
C GLY A 60 -9.39 3.11 -3.99
N LEU A 61 -9.02 4.21 -3.35
CA LEU A 61 -8.64 5.44 -4.06
C LEU A 61 -7.25 5.26 -4.67
N VAL A 62 -7.00 5.95 -5.76
CA VAL A 62 -5.70 5.97 -6.44
C VAL A 62 -5.11 7.37 -6.33
N LEU A 63 -3.92 7.50 -5.77
CA LEU A 63 -3.17 8.74 -5.87
C LEU A 63 -2.61 8.85 -7.28
N VAL A 64 -2.96 9.94 -7.96
CA VAL A 64 -2.53 10.25 -9.32
C VAL A 64 -1.65 11.49 -9.28
N ALA A 65 -0.37 11.33 -9.58
CA ALA A 65 0.61 12.41 -9.67
C ALA A 65 1.00 12.60 -11.14
N ASP A 66 0.60 13.72 -11.74
CA ASP A 66 0.90 14.04 -13.13
C ASP A 66 2.39 14.43 -13.27
N SER A 67 3.11 13.72 -14.12
CA SER A 67 4.55 13.93 -14.33
C SER A 67 4.89 15.24 -15.03
N THR A 68 3.91 15.90 -15.66
CA THR A 68 4.12 17.08 -16.48
C THR A 68 3.72 18.39 -15.82
N SER A 69 2.68 18.35 -14.97
CA SER A 69 2.08 19.55 -14.37
C SER A 69 2.29 19.67 -12.87
N SER A 70 2.96 18.72 -12.24
CA SER A 70 3.09 18.59 -10.77
C SER A 70 1.74 18.49 -10.04
N GLN A 71 0.63 18.35 -10.75
CA GLN A 71 -0.69 18.18 -10.14
C GLN A 71 -0.78 16.82 -9.46
N CYS A 72 -1.37 16.82 -8.27
CA CYS A 72 -1.58 15.62 -7.50
C CYS A 72 -3.05 15.54 -7.05
N SER A 73 -3.64 14.36 -7.10
CA SER A 73 -5.01 14.15 -6.65
C SER A 73 -5.24 12.72 -6.18
N LEU A 74 -6.23 12.54 -5.32
CA LEU A 74 -6.84 11.23 -5.07
C LEU A 74 -8.00 11.06 -6.05
N TRP A 75 -7.97 9.99 -6.82
CA TRP A 75 -8.99 9.66 -7.80
C TRP A 75 -9.79 8.43 -7.33
N ASN A 76 -11.11 8.55 -7.40
CA ASN A 76 -12.01 7.42 -7.19
C ASN A 76 -12.32 6.75 -8.56
N PRO A 77 -11.78 5.55 -8.83
CA PRO A 77 -11.99 4.90 -10.11
C PRO A 77 -13.44 4.41 -10.33
N GLN A 78 -14.28 4.33 -9.28
CA GLN A 78 -15.68 3.94 -9.41
C GLN A 78 -16.59 5.11 -9.82
N THR A 79 -16.34 6.30 -9.28
CA THR A 79 -17.19 7.48 -9.52
C THR A 79 -16.57 8.47 -10.48
N GLY A 80 -15.26 8.37 -10.74
CA GLY A 80 -14.49 9.36 -11.49
C GLY A 80 -14.17 10.63 -10.72
N GLU A 81 -14.62 10.75 -9.46
CA GLU A 81 -14.36 11.93 -8.63
C GLU A 81 -12.88 12.08 -8.30
N LYS A 82 -12.43 13.33 -8.24
CA LYS A 82 -11.06 13.69 -7.88
C LYS A 82 -11.05 14.65 -6.70
N ILE A 83 -10.21 14.38 -5.73
CA ILE A 83 -9.90 15.28 -4.63
C ILE A 83 -8.52 15.85 -4.91
N ALA A 84 -8.44 17.16 -5.17
CA ALA A 84 -7.17 17.82 -5.41
C ALA A 84 -6.29 17.82 -4.15
N LEU A 85 -5.02 17.53 -4.32
CA LEU A 85 -3.98 17.61 -3.30
C LEU A 85 -3.01 18.76 -3.65
N PRO A 86 -2.15 19.19 -2.72
CA PRO A 86 -1.09 20.13 -3.04
C PRO A 86 -0.23 19.63 -4.21
N ALA A 87 0.30 20.57 -5.00
CA ALA A 87 1.22 20.21 -6.08
C ALA A 87 2.44 19.48 -5.52
N LEU A 88 2.90 18.46 -6.24
CA LEU A 88 4.06 17.67 -5.86
C LEU A 88 5.22 17.95 -6.82
N ASP A 89 6.16 18.77 -6.41
CA ASP A 89 7.26 19.28 -7.24
C ASP A 89 8.43 18.27 -7.40
N ARG A 90 8.12 16.99 -7.29
CA ARG A 90 9.11 15.92 -7.48
C ARG A 90 8.49 14.68 -8.10
N ALA A 91 9.30 13.96 -8.87
CA ALA A 91 8.90 12.66 -9.39
C ALA A 91 8.87 11.61 -8.24
N LEU A 92 7.82 10.82 -8.22
CA LEU A 92 7.71 9.69 -7.31
C LEU A 92 8.51 8.50 -7.84
N SER A 93 9.28 7.86 -6.95
CA SER A 93 10.02 6.64 -7.30
C SER A 93 9.06 5.45 -7.50
N GLN A 94 9.54 4.39 -8.13
CA GLN A 94 8.76 3.16 -8.27
C GLN A 94 8.54 2.41 -6.93
N PHE A 95 9.24 2.80 -5.89
CA PHE A 95 9.17 2.18 -4.56
C PHE A 95 8.30 2.96 -3.58
N CYS A 96 7.56 3.95 -4.09
CA CYS A 96 6.60 4.69 -3.27
C CYS A 96 5.34 3.86 -3.00
N ARG A 97 4.81 4.00 -1.79
CA ARG A 97 3.51 3.48 -1.35
C ARG A 97 2.66 4.61 -0.81
N CYS A 98 1.36 4.56 -1.05
CA CYS A 98 0.43 5.58 -0.59
C CYS A 98 -0.56 4.99 0.41
N LEU A 99 -0.79 5.71 1.51
CA LEU A 99 -1.78 5.36 2.53
C LEU A 99 -2.59 6.60 2.92
N LEU A 100 -3.79 6.36 3.40
CA LEU A 100 -4.64 7.35 4.04
C LEU A 100 -4.75 7.02 5.52
N SER A 101 -4.61 8.02 6.38
CA SER A 101 -4.69 7.80 7.83
C SER A 101 -6.09 7.45 8.31
N ASP A 102 -7.12 7.88 7.57
CA ASP A 102 -8.54 7.75 7.90
C ASP A 102 -9.38 7.89 6.62
N ALA A 103 -10.69 7.80 6.74
CA ALA A 103 -11.62 8.09 5.64
C ALA A 103 -11.39 9.51 5.11
N VAL A 104 -11.46 9.70 3.79
CA VAL A 104 -11.25 11.01 3.14
C VAL A 104 -12.26 12.09 3.55
N SER A 105 -13.40 11.68 4.13
CA SER A 105 -14.39 12.58 4.72
C SER A 105 -13.95 13.16 6.06
N SER A 106 -13.01 12.50 6.74
CA SER A 106 -12.44 12.98 8.01
C SER A 106 -11.66 14.27 7.79
N PRO A 107 -11.88 15.32 8.60
CA PRO A 107 -11.16 16.60 8.47
C PRO A 107 -9.65 16.46 8.72
N ASP A 108 -9.27 15.48 9.51
CA ASP A 108 -7.88 15.23 9.90
C ASP A 108 -7.19 14.16 9.06
N CYS A 109 -7.85 13.68 7.98
CA CYS A 109 -7.28 12.67 7.11
C CYS A 109 -5.98 13.16 6.46
N LEU A 110 -4.93 12.35 6.59
CA LEU A 110 -3.63 12.55 5.97
C LEU A 110 -3.45 11.60 4.79
N VAL A 111 -2.89 12.11 3.71
CA VAL A 111 -2.22 11.28 2.70
C VAL A 111 -0.76 11.13 3.13
N LEU A 112 -0.28 9.91 3.17
CA LEU A 112 1.12 9.58 3.41
C LEU A 112 1.69 8.84 2.20
N ILE A 113 2.77 9.34 1.63
CA ILE A 113 3.60 8.63 0.65
C ILE A 113 4.89 8.22 1.36
N ASN A 114 5.16 6.94 1.41
CA ASN A 114 6.43 6.40 1.88
C ASN A 114 7.34 6.11 0.69
N ASP A 115 8.41 6.88 0.51
CA ASP A 115 9.46 6.56 -0.46
C ASP A 115 10.52 5.68 0.22
N VAL A 116 10.39 4.38 0.05
CA VAL A 116 11.25 3.38 0.67
C VAL A 116 12.71 3.59 0.29
N ARG A 117 12.99 4.00 -0.96
CA ARG A 117 14.35 4.13 -1.47
C ARG A 117 15.07 5.39 -0.97
N GLN A 118 14.31 6.49 -0.82
CA GLN A 118 14.86 7.74 -0.30
C GLN A 118 14.85 7.80 1.23
N LEU A 119 14.19 6.85 1.88
CA LEU A 119 13.93 6.85 3.33
C LEU A 119 13.23 8.14 3.77
N GLU A 120 12.20 8.51 3.01
CA GLU A 120 11.43 9.74 3.23
C GLU A 120 9.94 9.44 3.32
N LEU A 121 9.28 10.20 4.19
CA LEU A 121 7.84 10.26 4.31
C LEU A 121 7.38 11.60 3.76
N LEU A 122 6.44 11.59 2.81
CA LEU A 122 5.79 12.79 2.30
C LEU A 122 4.35 12.74 2.77
N PHE A 123 3.86 13.79 3.41
CA PHE A 123 2.48 13.80 3.86
C PHE A 123 1.83 15.18 3.73
N CYS A 124 0.52 15.18 3.56
CA CYS A 124 -0.31 16.38 3.58
C CYS A 124 -1.71 16.03 4.08
N HIS A 125 -2.48 17.04 4.47
CA HIS A 125 -3.91 16.88 4.74
C HIS A 125 -4.70 16.73 3.44
N VAL A 126 -5.65 15.78 3.39
CA VAL A 126 -6.55 15.60 2.23
C VAL A 126 -7.37 16.86 1.99
N ARG A 127 -7.86 17.49 3.07
CA ARG A 127 -8.63 18.72 3.02
C ARG A 127 -7.85 19.90 3.58
N GLY A 128 -6.61 20.04 3.11
CA GLY A 128 -5.79 21.22 3.43
C GLY A 128 -6.41 22.48 2.85
N GLY A 129 -6.45 23.55 3.63
CA GLY A 129 -6.88 24.88 3.15
C GLY A 129 -5.89 25.49 2.13
N GLU A 130 -6.19 26.71 1.67
CA GLU A 130 -5.27 27.48 0.83
C GLU A 130 -3.89 27.57 1.48
N GLY A 131 -2.85 27.23 0.70
CA GLY A 131 -1.46 27.21 1.18
C GLY A 131 -1.00 25.88 1.78
N SER A 132 -1.83 24.84 1.79
CA SER A 132 -1.34 23.52 2.20
C SER A 132 -0.26 23.02 1.23
N ALA A 133 0.75 22.37 1.78
CA ALA A 133 1.88 21.83 1.04
C ALA A 133 2.22 20.42 1.54
N TRP A 134 2.97 19.69 0.74
CA TRP A 134 3.58 18.43 1.17
C TRP A 134 4.69 18.73 2.18
N VAL A 135 4.63 18.04 3.31
CA VAL A 135 5.74 17.98 4.26
C VAL A 135 6.60 16.79 3.88
N ILE A 136 7.90 17.02 3.69
CA ILE A 136 8.88 15.95 3.38
C ILE A 136 9.70 15.74 4.64
N GLN A 137 9.67 14.53 5.17
CA GLN A 137 10.33 14.17 6.40
C GLN A 137 11.20 12.92 6.19
N PRO A 138 12.54 13.05 6.26
CA PRO A 138 13.40 11.86 6.27
C PRO A 138 13.21 11.07 7.56
N TYR A 139 13.38 9.75 7.48
CA TYR A 139 13.33 8.88 8.65
C TYR A 139 14.59 8.03 8.79
N ASP A 140 14.87 7.63 10.03
CA ASP A 140 15.93 6.70 10.37
C ASP A 140 15.43 5.76 11.48
N ILE A 141 15.26 4.48 11.15
CA ILE A 141 14.84 3.42 12.07
C ILE A 141 15.98 2.45 12.38
N GLY A 142 17.22 2.89 12.16
CA GLY A 142 18.43 2.15 12.46
C GLY A 142 18.95 1.32 11.28
N TYR A 143 19.79 0.36 11.61
CA TYR A 143 20.52 -0.46 10.65
C TYR A 143 20.30 -1.94 10.88
N TYR A 144 20.37 -2.72 9.79
CA TYR A 144 20.50 -4.16 9.90
C TYR A 144 21.93 -4.49 10.30
N THR A 145 22.09 -5.23 11.39
CA THR A 145 23.36 -5.84 11.76
C THR A 145 23.39 -7.27 11.24
N VAL A 146 24.16 -7.52 10.19
CA VAL A 146 24.41 -8.88 9.73
C VAL A 146 25.64 -9.38 10.49
N PRO A 147 25.51 -10.37 11.39
CA PRO A 147 26.66 -10.96 12.06
C PRO A 147 27.63 -11.51 11.01
N GLU A 148 28.94 -11.29 11.19
CA GLU A 148 30.03 -11.83 10.36
C GLU A 148 30.11 -11.29 8.91
N SER A 149 29.33 -10.31 8.53
CA SER A 149 29.45 -9.66 7.23
C SER A 149 30.46 -8.49 7.28
N HIS A 150 31.40 -8.47 6.35
CA HIS A 150 32.31 -7.33 6.14
C HIS A 150 31.67 -6.21 5.31
N SER A 151 30.38 -6.32 4.99
CA SER A 151 29.62 -5.28 4.29
C SER A 151 29.24 -4.13 5.23
N ALA A 152 29.17 -2.93 4.70
CA ALA A 152 28.69 -1.78 5.45
C ALA A 152 27.25 -2.03 5.97
N PRO A 153 26.90 -1.55 7.17
CA PRO A 153 25.57 -1.70 7.71
C PRO A 153 24.55 -1.03 6.78
N THR A 154 23.48 -1.76 6.44
CA THR A 154 22.41 -1.28 5.58
C THR A 154 21.33 -0.64 6.45
N LYS A 155 20.87 0.55 6.08
CA LYS A 155 19.74 1.21 6.76
C LYS A 155 18.48 0.37 6.65
N LYS A 156 17.71 0.35 7.73
CA LYS A 156 16.38 -0.27 7.73
C LYS A 156 15.40 0.58 6.94
N GLU A 157 14.53 -0.08 6.21
CA GLU A 157 13.48 0.51 5.38
C GLU A 157 12.10 0.15 5.93
N ILE A 158 11.16 1.08 5.83
CA ILE A 158 9.75 0.81 6.14
C ILE A 158 9.09 0.20 4.90
N CYS A 159 9.11 -1.12 4.78
CA CYS A 159 8.56 -1.83 3.62
C CYS A 159 7.08 -2.16 3.75
N ASN A 160 6.60 -2.39 4.97
CA ASN A 160 5.23 -2.75 5.29
C ASN A 160 4.60 -1.72 6.21
N MET A 161 3.46 -1.18 5.80
CA MET A 161 2.76 -0.17 6.57
C MET A 161 1.25 -0.31 6.38
N ALA A 162 0.49 -0.10 7.46
CA ALA A 162 -0.97 0.03 7.44
C ALA A 162 -1.41 1.23 8.26
N ALA A 163 -2.56 1.79 7.92
CA ALA A 163 -3.15 2.92 8.63
C ALA A 163 -4.39 2.47 9.40
N VAL A 164 -4.46 2.78 10.68
CA VAL A 164 -5.60 2.45 11.54
C VAL A 164 -5.85 3.62 12.50
N GLN A 165 -7.08 4.11 12.54
CA GLN A 165 -7.54 5.13 13.50
C GLN A 165 -6.62 6.37 13.54
N GLY A 166 -6.28 6.92 12.38
CA GLY A 166 -5.49 8.13 12.26
C GLY A 166 -3.99 7.96 12.48
N LYS A 167 -3.49 6.73 12.65
CA LYS A 167 -2.07 6.42 12.85
C LYS A 167 -1.58 5.44 11.79
N PHE A 168 -0.28 5.47 11.51
CA PHE A 168 0.36 4.52 10.62
C PHE A 168 1.22 3.57 11.42
N TYR A 169 1.10 2.28 11.15
CA TYR A 169 1.82 1.19 11.80
C TYR A 169 2.77 0.54 10.82
N TYR A 170 3.95 0.17 11.25
CA TYR A 170 4.98 -0.45 10.41
C TYR A 170 5.85 -1.43 11.21
N PHE A 171 6.61 -2.29 10.55
CA PHE A 171 7.58 -3.15 11.24
C PHE A 171 8.94 -2.46 11.34
N VAL A 172 9.56 -2.51 12.53
CA VAL A 172 10.91 -1.99 12.80
C VAL A 172 11.95 -3.10 12.57
N GLY A 173 11.91 -3.70 11.38
CA GLY A 173 12.83 -4.78 11.00
C GLY A 173 12.25 -6.19 11.21
N THR A 174 11.61 -6.48 12.35
CA THR A 174 10.96 -7.76 12.66
C THR A 174 9.51 -7.55 13.03
N VAL A 175 8.69 -8.60 12.95
CA VAL A 175 7.25 -8.53 13.21
C VAL A 175 6.88 -8.41 14.69
N ASP A 176 7.84 -8.63 15.58
CA ASP A 176 7.70 -8.49 17.04
C ASP A 176 7.98 -7.07 17.55
N GLU A 177 8.40 -6.16 16.67
CA GLU A 177 8.52 -4.74 16.98
C GLU A 177 7.70 -3.91 16.00
N VAL A 178 6.63 -3.31 16.51
CA VAL A 178 5.71 -2.48 15.72
C VAL A 178 6.01 -1.01 15.97
N GLY A 179 6.37 -0.31 14.90
CA GLY A 179 6.51 1.14 14.87
C GLY A 179 5.17 1.82 14.66
N VAL A 180 5.06 3.03 15.14
CA VAL A 180 3.88 3.89 15.03
C VAL A 180 4.30 5.28 14.59
N LEU A 181 3.67 5.80 13.54
CA LEU A 181 3.73 7.20 13.16
C LEU A 181 2.43 7.89 13.60
N SER A 182 2.57 8.99 14.29
CA SER A 182 1.45 9.84 14.71
C SER A 182 1.75 11.31 14.39
N LEU A 183 0.72 12.05 13.95
CA LEU A 183 0.88 13.46 13.63
C LEU A 183 1.04 14.28 14.90
N ALA A 184 2.16 15.00 15.02
CA ALA A 184 2.34 16.11 15.96
C ALA A 184 2.16 17.43 15.19
N ARG A 185 1.47 18.40 15.80
CA ARG A 185 1.12 19.68 15.13
C ARG A 185 1.96 20.85 15.60
N ASP A 186 2.57 20.75 16.76
CA ASP A 186 3.34 21.83 17.38
C ASP A 186 4.85 21.49 17.44
N PRO A 187 5.76 22.42 17.13
CA PRO A 187 5.53 23.75 16.56
C PRO A 187 5.23 23.73 15.04
N GLU A 188 5.58 22.64 14.35
CA GLU A 188 5.35 22.42 12.93
C GLU A 188 4.80 20.99 12.71
N PRO A 189 3.97 20.77 11.68
CA PRO A 189 3.47 19.45 11.38
C PRO A 189 4.61 18.46 11.11
N ARG A 190 4.65 17.37 11.89
CA ARG A 190 5.62 16.29 11.73
C ARG A 190 5.03 14.95 12.12
N LEU A 191 5.56 13.88 11.58
CA LEU A 191 5.24 12.53 12.02
C LEU A 191 6.21 12.11 13.13
N GLU A 192 5.70 11.91 14.33
CA GLU A 192 6.47 11.36 15.44
C GLU A 192 6.52 9.85 15.36
N MET A 193 7.73 9.32 15.53
CA MET A 193 8.00 7.88 15.47
C MET A 193 8.13 7.34 16.89
N SER A 194 7.41 6.27 17.14
CA SER A 194 7.53 5.47 18.37
C SER A 194 7.45 4.00 18.02
N SER A 195 7.80 3.10 18.93
CA SER A 195 7.63 1.66 18.72
C SER A 195 7.22 0.96 20.01
N PHE A 196 6.69 -0.25 19.86
CA PHE A 196 6.40 -1.14 20.97
C PHE A 196 6.66 -2.59 20.56
N GLY A 197 7.08 -3.42 21.53
CA GLY A 197 7.17 -4.85 21.33
C GLY A 197 5.79 -5.48 21.23
N ALA A 198 5.58 -6.34 20.23
CA ALA A 198 4.34 -7.06 20.01
C ALA A 198 4.61 -8.56 20.11
N ALA A 199 4.00 -9.23 21.09
CA ALA A 199 4.17 -10.67 21.24
C ALA A 199 3.57 -11.40 20.04
N MET A 200 4.40 -12.23 19.38
CA MET A 200 3.94 -13.07 18.28
C MET A 200 3.12 -14.25 18.81
N PRO A 201 2.04 -14.63 18.10
CA PRO A 201 1.34 -15.85 18.42
C PRO A 201 2.27 -17.04 18.24
N ARG A 202 2.12 -18.06 19.08
CA ARG A 202 2.79 -19.33 18.84
C ARG A 202 2.15 -19.97 17.63
N PHE A 203 2.96 -20.24 16.60
CA PHE A 203 2.52 -20.99 15.45
C PHE A 203 2.41 -22.47 15.87
N ASP A 204 1.19 -22.92 16.20
CA ASP A 204 0.97 -24.29 16.66
C ASP A 204 1.13 -25.28 15.51
N GLY A 205 2.18 -26.06 15.58
CA GLY A 205 2.29 -27.38 14.93
C GLY A 205 2.96 -27.48 13.56
N HIS A 206 2.93 -26.48 12.69
CA HIS A 206 3.48 -26.59 11.33
C HIS A 206 4.82 -25.87 11.11
N ALA A 207 5.23 -25.03 12.06
CA ALA A 207 6.41 -24.15 11.93
C ALA A 207 7.77 -24.87 11.74
N VAL A 208 7.82 -26.18 11.92
CA VAL A 208 9.10 -26.95 11.84
C VAL A 208 9.46 -27.30 10.38
N THR A 209 8.50 -27.23 9.47
CA THR A 209 8.69 -27.58 8.04
C THR A 209 8.57 -26.39 7.09
N LEU A 210 8.22 -25.19 7.60
CA LEU A 210 8.04 -24.01 6.78
C LEU A 210 9.39 -23.41 6.39
N GLY A 211 9.65 -23.32 5.09
CA GLY A 211 10.91 -22.81 4.55
C GLY A 211 11.00 -21.28 4.57
N ALA A 212 9.89 -20.58 4.35
CA ALA A 212 9.83 -19.11 4.33
C ALA A 212 8.48 -18.57 4.77
N THR A 213 8.47 -17.34 5.25
CA THR A 213 7.25 -16.61 5.62
C THR A 213 7.32 -15.18 5.08
N MET A 214 6.28 -14.74 4.38
CA MET A 214 6.09 -13.33 4.04
C MET A 214 5.01 -12.74 4.93
N THR A 215 5.23 -11.52 5.41
CA THR A 215 4.32 -10.87 6.35
C THR A 215 3.88 -9.51 5.82
N TYR A 216 2.60 -9.19 6.03
CA TYR A 216 2.00 -7.93 5.60
C TYR A 216 1.17 -7.34 6.73
N LEU A 217 1.28 -6.02 6.91
CA LEU A 217 0.32 -5.26 7.72
C LEU A 217 -0.84 -4.82 6.83
N GLN A 218 -2.04 -5.03 7.32
CA GLN A 218 -3.27 -4.65 6.63
C GLN A 218 -4.25 -4.03 7.62
N GLU A 219 -5.01 -3.04 7.16
CA GLU A 219 -6.18 -2.55 7.87
C GLU A 219 -7.42 -3.30 7.38
N SER A 220 -8.29 -3.68 8.29
CA SER A 220 -9.63 -4.16 7.97
C SER A 220 -10.56 -3.84 9.12
N SER A 221 -11.68 -3.19 8.82
CA SER A 221 -12.73 -2.84 9.81
C SER A 221 -12.18 -2.08 11.03
N GLN A 222 -11.30 -1.12 10.80
CA GLN A 222 -10.61 -0.33 11.84
C GLN A 222 -9.69 -1.17 12.76
N GLU A 223 -9.27 -2.34 12.30
CA GLU A 223 -8.38 -3.24 13.02
C GLU A 223 -7.06 -3.40 12.29
N LEU A 224 -5.96 -3.48 13.04
CA LEU A 224 -4.66 -3.78 12.49
C LEU A 224 -4.49 -5.29 12.40
N LEU A 225 -4.29 -5.79 11.19
CA LEU A 225 -4.08 -7.20 10.91
C LEU A 225 -2.64 -7.45 10.47
N LEU A 226 -2.09 -8.57 10.94
CA LEU A 226 -0.88 -9.19 10.43
C LEU A 226 -1.31 -10.37 9.56
N VAL A 227 -1.01 -10.31 8.27
CA VAL A 227 -1.22 -11.43 7.34
C VAL A 227 0.12 -12.12 7.12
N CYS A 228 0.18 -13.42 7.34
CA CYS A 228 1.35 -14.25 7.14
C CYS A 228 1.07 -15.22 5.99
N LEU A 229 1.91 -15.21 4.96
CA LEU A 229 1.92 -16.23 3.91
C LEU A 229 3.05 -17.20 4.22
N PHE A 230 2.71 -18.47 4.38
CA PHE A 230 3.66 -19.52 4.69
C PHE A 230 3.96 -20.32 3.41
N PHE A 231 5.23 -20.54 3.14
CA PHE A 231 5.73 -21.24 1.97
C PHE A 231 6.46 -22.49 2.39
N LEU A 232 6.23 -23.59 1.66
CA LEU A 232 6.94 -24.83 1.85
C LEU A 232 8.32 -24.77 1.17
N ASP A 233 9.36 -25.22 1.86
CA ASP A 233 10.72 -25.38 1.31
C ASP A 233 11.29 -24.13 0.60
N CYS A 234 10.91 -22.91 1.03
CA CYS A 234 11.27 -21.65 0.38
C CYS A 234 10.82 -21.53 -1.09
N ASN A 235 9.83 -22.29 -1.50
CA ASN A 235 9.21 -22.17 -2.81
C ASN A 235 8.11 -21.10 -2.76
N PHE A 236 8.40 -19.91 -3.29
CA PHE A 236 7.48 -18.76 -3.29
C PHE A 236 6.35 -18.88 -4.33
N ASP A 237 6.37 -19.88 -5.19
CA ASP A 237 5.31 -20.12 -6.18
C ASP A 237 4.11 -20.85 -5.58
N HIS A 238 4.27 -21.41 -4.36
CA HIS A 238 3.23 -22.16 -3.70
C HIS A 238 3.03 -21.73 -2.25
N ILE A 239 1.85 -21.13 -1.98
CA ILE A 239 1.44 -20.76 -0.62
C ILE A 239 0.80 -21.97 0.05
N GLU A 240 1.41 -22.46 1.12
CA GLU A 240 0.91 -23.60 1.90
C GLU A 240 -0.22 -23.19 2.84
N GLU A 241 -0.03 -22.08 3.55
CA GLU A 241 -0.99 -21.58 4.54
C GLU A 241 -1.03 -20.06 4.53
N VAL A 242 -2.20 -19.49 4.81
CA VAL A 242 -2.38 -18.06 5.10
C VAL A 242 -2.87 -17.91 6.53
N GLY A 243 -2.08 -17.23 7.36
CA GLY A 243 -2.45 -16.87 8.72
C GLY A 243 -2.86 -15.41 8.81
N ALA A 244 -3.96 -15.12 9.50
CA ALA A 244 -4.38 -13.76 9.82
C ALA A 244 -4.45 -13.56 11.33
N TYR A 245 -3.81 -12.52 11.81
CA TYR A 245 -3.72 -12.21 13.24
C TYR A 245 -4.12 -10.76 13.44
N LYS A 246 -4.92 -10.50 14.47
CA LYS A 246 -5.35 -9.17 14.87
C LYS A 246 -4.49 -8.66 16.00
N MET A 247 -4.14 -7.37 15.96
CA MET A 247 -3.44 -6.70 17.05
C MET A 247 -4.39 -6.44 18.23
N ASP A 248 -4.07 -6.97 19.40
CA ASP A 248 -4.61 -6.51 20.67
C ASP A 248 -3.67 -5.44 21.26
N PHE A 249 -4.03 -4.18 21.04
CA PHE A 249 -3.22 -3.05 21.51
C PHE A 249 -3.13 -2.98 23.05
N SER A 250 -4.11 -3.53 23.77
CA SER A 250 -4.13 -3.50 25.24
C SER A 250 -3.09 -4.44 25.83
N LYS A 251 -2.89 -5.58 25.19
CA LYS A 251 -1.92 -6.60 25.59
C LYS A 251 -0.60 -6.50 24.82
N LYS A 252 -0.60 -5.76 23.72
CA LYS A 252 0.51 -5.70 22.75
C LYS A 252 0.86 -7.08 22.21
N GLU A 253 -0.14 -7.81 21.77
CA GLU A 253 0.02 -9.16 21.22
C GLU A 253 -0.81 -9.35 19.95
N TRP A 254 -0.32 -10.21 19.05
CA TRP A 254 -1.04 -10.67 17.88
C TRP A 254 -1.93 -11.85 18.25
N CYS A 255 -3.24 -11.68 18.14
CA CYS A 255 -4.23 -12.73 18.41
C CYS A 255 -4.66 -13.38 17.10
N ARG A 256 -4.67 -14.71 17.06
CA ARG A 256 -5.09 -15.46 15.86
C ARG A 256 -6.54 -15.10 15.50
N GLY A 257 -6.75 -14.66 14.24
CA GLY A 257 -8.08 -14.50 13.66
C GLY A 257 -8.77 -15.85 13.49
N ARG A 258 -10.10 -15.85 13.39
CA ARG A 258 -10.89 -17.10 13.26
C ARG A 258 -10.88 -17.70 11.84
N HIS A 259 -10.17 -17.09 10.89
CA HIS A 259 -10.16 -17.52 9.49
C HIS A 259 -8.75 -17.87 9.05
N SER A 260 -8.48 -19.17 8.91
CA SER A 260 -7.43 -19.69 8.05
C SER A 260 -8.09 -20.10 6.73
N CYS A 261 -7.60 -19.62 5.60
CA CYS A 261 -8.01 -20.09 4.30
C CYS A 261 -6.90 -20.96 3.72
N GLU A 262 -7.21 -22.19 3.37
CA GLU A 262 -6.38 -22.96 2.46
C GLU A 262 -6.64 -22.41 1.05
N LEU A 263 -5.60 -21.84 0.43
CA LEU A 263 -5.66 -21.35 -0.94
C LEU A 263 -5.23 -22.48 -1.87
N THR A 264 -6.20 -23.08 -2.54
CA THR A 264 -5.91 -23.89 -3.71
C THR A 264 -5.98 -22.99 -4.94
N GLY A 265 -4.84 -22.42 -5.35
CA GLY A 265 -4.76 -21.60 -6.56
C GLY A 265 -4.43 -22.43 -7.80
N PRO A 266 -4.93 -22.05 -8.98
CA PRO A 266 -4.50 -22.66 -10.22
C PRO A 266 -3.06 -22.26 -10.57
N ASP A 267 -2.32 -23.24 -11.00
CA ASP A 267 -0.98 -23.14 -11.58
C ASP A 267 -1.07 -22.35 -12.90
N GLN A 268 -0.77 -21.07 -12.89
CA GLN A 268 -0.61 -20.29 -14.12
C GLN A 268 0.65 -19.44 -14.03
N ASP A 269 1.56 -19.68 -14.98
CA ASP A 269 2.70 -18.83 -15.30
C ASP A 269 2.19 -17.45 -15.78
N VAL A 270 2.00 -16.51 -14.85
CA VAL A 270 1.73 -15.13 -15.19
C VAL A 270 3.09 -14.43 -15.41
N PRO A 271 3.39 -13.94 -16.63
CA PRO A 271 4.64 -13.24 -16.86
C PRO A 271 4.73 -12.00 -15.97
N LEU A 272 5.81 -11.91 -15.19
CA LEU A 272 6.09 -10.74 -14.37
C LEU A 272 6.26 -9.51 -15.28
N PRO A 273 5.45 -8.46 -15.11
CA PRO A 273 5.54 -7.27 -15.94
C PRO A 273 6.83 -6.50 -15.64
N ALA A 274 7.41 -5.95 -16.70
CA ALA A 274 8.63 -5.15 -16.60
C ALA A 274 8.43 -3.79 -15.91
N ARG A 275 7.20 -3.43 -15.53
CA ARG A 275 6.83 -2.16 -14.92
C ARG A 275 5.83 -2.35 -13.77
N GLN A 276 5.64 -1.26 -13.03
CA GLN A 276 4.80 -1.26 -11.85
C GLN A 276 3.35 -1.62 -12.15
N MET A 277 2.82 -2.48 -11.31
CA MET A 277 1.40 -2.79 -11.23
C MET A 277 0.79 -2.06 -10.04
N PHE A 278 -0.50 -1.75 -10.14
CA PHE A 278 -1.30 -1.32 -9.01
C PHE A 278 -2.71 -1.90 -9.07
N TRP A 279 -3.32 -2.02 -7.91
CA TRP A 279 -4.67 -2.54 -7.80
C TRP A 279 -5.70 -1.42 -7.87
N MET A 280 -6.76 -1.63 -8.65
CA MET A 280 -8.01 -0.91 -8.52
C MET A 280 -9.02 -1.82 -7.83
N VAL A 281 -9.38 -1.46 -6.62
CA VAL A 281 -10.33 -2.19 -5.76
C VAL A 281 -11.55 -1.33 -5.48
N PRO A 282 -12.68 -1.92 -5.06
CA PRO A 282 -13.83 -1.14 -4.64
C PRO A 282 -13.45 -0.15 -3.55
N VAL A 283 -13.94 1.10 -3.67
CA VAL A 283 -13.75 2.11 -2.63
C VAL A 283 -14.60 1.72 -1.42
N CYS A 284 -13.94 1.60 -0.26
CA CYS A 284 -14.64 1.38 0.99
C CYS A 284 -15.42 2.64 1.39
N PRO A 285 -16.68 2.49 1.82
CA PRO A 285 -17.55 3.61 2.21
C PRO A 285 -17.05 4.37 3.45
#